data_b3ede8762a36ac6972c4a272d852d534
#
_entry.id   b3ede8762a36ac6972c4a272d852d534
#
_cell.length_a   1.000
_cell.length_b   1.000
_cell.length_c   1.000
_cell.angle_alpha   90.00
_cell.angle_beta   90.00
_cell.angle_gamma   90.00
#
_symmetry.space_group_name_H-M   'P 1'
#
loop_
_entity.id
_entity.type
_entity.pdbx_description
1 polymer ?
#
loop_
_entity_poly.entity_id
_entity_poly.type
_entity_poly.pdbx_seq_one_letter_code
_entity_poly.pdbx_strand_id
1 'polypeptide(L)'
;PDGLLDLLRRSRATAEAKLQQEGYAYLRLRDYQQHAIAAVEHALAAGQSQCLLAMATGTGKTRTIIGLMYRFLKAERFRRILFLVDRTALGDQAQDAFNEAPLEGGMPLSKIYNVAELGDMAAEAETRVQVATVHAMVRRIFASDAPPPLDAFDCIIVDEAHRGYTLDQDMTEGEQALRDPAQYLSSYRRVLDYFDAVKIGLTATPAKHTTDIFGKPVYTYSYREAVADDWLIDHEPPIRYETLLSRHGIHFDKGQQVEALNLSTGEVESAELEDELHFELESFNRRVINEDFNRVICQQLAQELDPMGEEKTLIFCAIDAHADMVKRLLGQAFADLYGDSYNQAAVEKITGASDKVDQLIRRYKNERFPSIAITVDLLTTGIDVPAISHLVFMRRVKSRILYEQMIGRATRRCDAIGKTVFKIYDPVDLYATLQAVNTMQPL
;
A
#
# COMPACT_ATOMS: atom_id res chain seq x y z
N PRO A 1 -2.17 40.76 -23.47
CA PRO A 1 -1.94 39.95 -22.27
C PRO A 1 -3.13 40.04 -21.30
N ASP A 2 -3.66 41.24 -21.01
CA ASP A 2 -4.72 41.45 -20.02
C ASP A 2 -6.03 40.76 -20.37
N GLY A 3 -6.42 40.80 -21.64
CA GLY A 3 -7.67 40.15 -22.10
C GLY A 3 -7.65 38.62 -21.99
N LEU A 4 -6.48 37.99 -22.15
CA LEU A 4 -6.33 36.54 -21.97
C LEU A 4 -6.41 36.14 -20.49
N LEU A 5 -5.80 36.92 -19.60
CA LEU A 5 -5.88 36.74 -18.15
C LEU A 5 -7.31 36.87 -17.65
N ASP A 6 -8.06 37.84 -18.16
CA ASP A 6 -9.48 38.00 -17.83
C ASP A 6 -10.36 36.84 -18.31
N LEU A 7 -10.10 36.30 -19.49
CA LEU A 7 -10.76 35.09 -19.99
C LEU A 7 -10.47 33.88 -19.11
N LEU A 8 -9.21 33.68 -18.73
CA LEU A 8 -8.80 32.58 -17.83
C LEU A 8 -9.47 32.71 -16.44
N ARG A 9 -9.51 33.92 -15.88
CA ARG A 9 -10.17 34.18 -14.59
C ARG A 9 -11.69 33.90 -14.67
N ARG A 10 -12.36 34.35 -15.74
CA ARG A 10 -13.80 34.08 -15.97
C ARG A 10 -14.07 32.59 -16.16
N SER A 11 -13.25 31.88 -16.93
CA SER A 11 -13.36 30.44 -17.12
C SER A 11 -13.21 29.70 -15.80
N ARG A 12 -12.22 30.09 -14.97
CA ARG A 12 -12.01 29.51 -13.64
C ARG A 12 -13.19 29.76 -12.71
N ALA A 13 -13.72 31.00 -12.62
CA ALA A 13 -14.86 31.33 -11.80
C ALA A 13 -16.11 30.56 -12.23
N THR A 14 -16.31 30.38 -13.54
CA THR A 14 -17.40 29.55 -14.07
C THR A 14 -17.29 28.10 -13.68
N ALA A 15 -16.09 27.53 -13.75
CA ALA A 15 -15.84 26.14 -13.33
C ALA A 15 -16.07 25.96 -11.83
N GLU A 16 -15.62 26.90 -11.01
CA GLU A 16 -15.84 26.88 -9.55
C GLU A 16 -17.34 27.00 -9.20
N ALA A 17 -18.09 27.82 -9.91
CA ALA A 17 -19.54 27.90 -9.74
C ALA A 17 -20.25 26.59 -10.13
N LYS A 18 -19.80 25.92 -11.21
CA LYS A 18 -20.32 24.61 -11.60
C LYS A 18 -20.01 23.55 -10.51
N LEU A 19 -18.81 23.54 -9.93
CA LEU A 19 -18.44 22.62 -8.85
C LEU A 19 -19.33 22.80 -7.61
N GLN A 20 -19.66 24.03 -7.24
CA GLN A 20 -20.54 24.32 -6.10
C GLN A 20 -21.97 23.82 -6.32
N GLN A 21 -22.44 23.78 -7.56
CA GLN A 21 -23.80 23.33 -7.92
C GLN A 21 -23.87 21.82 -8.17
N GLU A 22 -22.73 21.18 -8.42
CA GLU A 22 -22.66 19.75 -8.73
C GLU A 22 -22.87 18.90 -7.47
N GLY A 23 -23.88 18.04 -7.49
CA GLY A 23 -24.15 17.11 -6.40
C GLY A 23 -23.17 15.94 -6.33
N TYR A 24 -23.42 14.99 -5.40
CA TYR A 24 -22.61 13.78 -5.20
C TYR A 24 -23.42 12.50 -5.47
N ALA A 25 -24.40 12.55 -6.37
CA ALA A 25 -25.33 11.44 -6.63
C ALA A 25 -24.70 10.23 -7.34
N TYR A 26 -23.41 10.22 -7.55
CA TYR A 26 -22.64 9.17 -8.22
C TYR A 26 -21.61 8.52 -7.27
N LEU A 27 -21.10 7.34 -7.66
CA LEU A 27 -20.11 6.54 -6.92
C LEU A 27 -20.54 6.09 -5.52
N ARG A 28 -21.72 6.45 -5.04
CA ARG A 28 -22.16 6.22 -3.66
C ARG A 28 -21.06 6.64 -2.66
N LEU A 29 -20.57 7.87 -2.84
CA LEU A 29 -19.56 8.43 -1.96
C LEU A 29 -20.11 8.56 -0.54
N ARG A 30 -19.30 8.14 0.42
CA ARG A 30 -19.58 8.32 1.85
C ARG A 30 -19.38 9.79 2.23
N ASP A 31 -20.01 10.24 3.31
CA ASP A 31 -19.98 11.64 3.73
C ASP A 31 -18.55 12.17 3.89
N TYR A 32 -17.66 11.42 4.52
CA TYR A 32 -16.27 11.82 4.67
C TYR A 32 -15.51 11.93 3.33
N GLN A 33 -15.87 11.12 2.32
CA GLN A 33 -15.29 11.25 0.97
C GLN A 33 -15.80 12.51 0.27
N GLN A 34 -17.07 12.83 0.44
CA GLN A 34 -17.64 14.08 -0.06
C GLN A 34 -16.99 15.30 0.62
N HIS A 35 -16.79 15.25 1.93
CA HIS A 35 -16.09 16.29 2.70
C HIS A 35 -14.63 16.45 2.23
N ALA A 36 -13.93 15.36 1.94
CA ALA A 36 -12.56 15.39 1.41
C ALA A 36 -12.52 16.11 0.05
N ILE A 37 -13.45 15.78 -0.86
CA ILE A 37 -13.56 16.43 -2.17
C ILE A 37 -13.86 17.91 -2.00
N ALA A 38 -14.88 18.26 -1.20
CA ALA A 38 -15.26 19.64 -0.94
C ALA A 38 -14.12 20.48 -0.34
N ALA A 39 -13.29 19.88 0.55
CA ALA A 39 -12.15 20.56 1.13
C ALA A 39 -11.08 20.91 0.08
N VAL A 40 -10.82 20.03 -0.88
CA VAL A 40 -9.92 20.32 -2.01
C VAL A 40 -10.50 21.42 -2.89
N GLU A 41 -11.77 21.33 -3.26
CA GLU A 41 -12.44 22.34 -4.08
C GLU A 41 -12.40 23.74 -3.42
N HIS A 42 -12.63 23.79 -2.11
CA HIS A 42 -12.51 25.03 -1.32
C HIS A 42 -11.11 25.61 -1.29
N ALA A 43 -10.10 24.75 -1.08
CA ALA A 43 -8.70 25.18 -1.06
C ALA A 43 -8.28 25.74 -2.42
N LEU A 44 -8.70 25.10 -3.51
CA LEU A 44 -8.44 25.58 -4.87
C LEU A 44 -9.15 26.91 -5.17
N ALA A 45 -10.38 27.07 -4.71
CA ALA A 45 -11.14 28.33 -4.86
C ALA A 45 -10.48 29.46 -4.08
N ALA A 46 -9.88 29.16 -2.92
CA ALA A 46 -9.09 30.11 -2.13
C ALA A 46 -7.72 30.43 -2.74
N GLY A 47 -7.37 29.86 -3.90
CA GLY A 47 -6.15 30.14 -4.63
C GLY A 47 -4.97 29.23 -4.30
N GLN A 48 -5.14 28.18 -3.51
CA GLN A 48 -4.09 27.19 -3.29
C GLN A 48 -3.83 26.40 -4.58
N SER A 49 -2.57 26.14 -4.86
CA SER A 49 -2.11 25.31 -5.98
C SER A 49 -1.59 23.95 -5.54
N GLN A 50 -1.54 23.72 -4.23
CA GLN A 50 -1.06 22.49 -3.62
C GLN A 50 -2.05 22.09 -2.51
N CYS A 51 -2.50 20.84 -2.53
CA CYS A 51 -3.45 20.31 -1.56
C CYS A 51 -3.01 18.91 -1.11
N LEU A 52 -3.19 18.58 0.15
CA LEU A 52 -2.96 17.26 0.71
C LEU A 52 -4.24 16.72 1.34
N LEU A 53 -4.61 15.50 0.99
CA LEU A 53 -5.65 14.73 1.67
C LEU A 53 -4.98 13.66 2.53
N ALA A 54 -5.26 13.64 3.82
CA ALA A 54 -4.82 12.60 4.74
C ALA A 54 -6.00 11.69 5.07
N MET A 55 -6.05 10.51 4.45
CA MET A 55 -7.15 9.55 4.63
C MET A 55 -6.58 8.18 4.96
N ALA A 56 -7.07 7.55 6.03
CA ALA A 56 -6.60 6.24 6.48
C ALA A 56 -6.68 5.16 5.39
N THR A 57 -5.81 4.15 5.48
CA THR A 57 -5.88 2.97 4.60
C THR A 57 -7.22 2.27 4.78
N GLY A 58 -7.83 1.83 3.69
CA GLY A 58 -9.15 1.16 3.74
C GLY A 58 -10.37 2.10 3.63
N THR A 59 -10.18 3.42 3.69
CA THR A 59 -11.29 4.40 3.59
C THR A 59 -11.73 4.72 2.16
N GLY A 60 -11.19 4.02 1.15
CA GLY A 60 -11.61 4.18 -0.24
C GLY A 60 -11.01 5.42 -0.92
N LYS A 61 -9.74 5.72 -0.69
CA LYS A 61 -8.98 6.80 -1.36
C LYS A 61 -9.16 6.81 -2.87
N THR A 62 -9.05 5.64 -3.52
CA THR A 62 -9.23 5.52 -4.99
C THR A 62 -10.60 6.01 -5.45
N ARG A 63 -11.67 5.69 -4.71
CA ARG A 63 -13.02 6.18 -5.02
C ARG A 63 -13.14 7.70 -4.85
N THR A 64 -12.50 8.26 -3.83
CA THR A 64 -12.41 9.71 -3.63
C THR A 64 -11.68 10.39 -4.79
N ILE A 65 -10.57 9.80 -5.26
CA ILE A 65 -9.81 10.29 -6.43
C ILE A 65 -10.68 10.29 -7.68
N ILE A 66 -11.40 9.20 -7.96
CA ILE A 66 -12.29 9.10 -9.12
C ILE A 66 -13.38 10.20 -9.07
N GLY A 67 -13.98 10.38 -7.90
CA GLY A 67 -14.98 11.44 -7.69
C GLY A 67 -14.41 12.83 -7.93
N LEU A 68 -13.21 13.10 -7.44
CA LEU A 68 -12.52 14.38 -7.61
C LEU A 68 -12.18 14.64 -9.08
N MET A 69 -11.61 13.66 -9.78
CA MET A 69 -11.31 13.76 -11.21
C MET A 69 -12.55 14.00 -12.05
N TYR A 70 -13.60 13.22 -11.80
CA TYR A 70 -14.86 13.33 -12.52
C TYR A 70 -15.46 14.74 -12.38
N ARG A 71 -15.53 15.26 -11.16
CA ARG A 71 -16.05 16.61 -10.89
C ARG A 71 -15.24 17.69 -11.59
N PHE A 72 -13.91 17.58 -11.53
CA PHE A 72 -13.02 18.54 -12.19
C PHE A 72 -13.18 18.56 -13.70
N LEU A 73 -13.29 17.38 -14.32
CA LEU A 73 -13.45 17.27 -15.77
C LEU A 73 -14.85 17.71 -16.19
N LYS A 74 -15.90 17.35 -15.45
CA LYS A 74 -17.28 17.75 -15.72
C LYS A 74 -17.48 19.27 -15.61
N ALA A 75 -16.89 19.89 -14.61
CA ALA A 75 -16.92 21.33 -14.43
C ALA A 75 -15.97 22.09 -15.36
N GLU A 76 -15.15 21.38 -16.11
CA GLU A 76 -14.07 21.96 -16.95
C GLU A 76 -13.07 22.80 -16.14
N ARG A 77 -12.86 22.42 -14.83
CA ARG A 77 -11.89 23.09 -13.96
C ARG A 77 -10.46 22.81 -14.41
N PHE A 78 -10.23 21.59 -14.89
CA PHE A 78 -8.98 21.14 -15.49
C PHE A 78 -9.27 20.47 -16.84
N ARG A 79 -8.35 20.63 -17.76
CA ARG A 79 -8.44 20.06 -19.12
C ARG A 79 -7.82 18.67 -19.18
N ARG A 80 -6.67 18.49 -18.50
CA ARG A 80 -5.90 17.25 -18.47
C ARG A 80 -5.34 17.00 -17.09
N ILE A 81 -5.57 15.81 -16.60
CA ILE A 81 -5.13 15.35 -15.28
C ILE A 81 -4.05 14.28 -15.47
N LEU A 82 -2.89 14.47 -14.84
CA LEU A 82 -1.89 13.43 -14.66
C LEU A 82 -2.13 12.73 -13.32
N PHE A 83 -2.40 11.43 -13.37
CA PHE A 83 -2.50 10.61 -12.19
C PHE A 83 -1.21 9.83 -11.99
N LEU A 84 -0.46 10.19 -10.97
CA LEU A 84 0.82 9.56 -10.63
C LEU A 84 0.63 8.48 -9.57
N VAL A 85 1.16 7.30 -9.87
CA VAL A 85 1.24 6.15 -8.97
C VAL A 85 2.69 5.74 -8.77
N ASP A 86 2.97 5.10 -7.63
CA ASP A 86 4.34 4.66 -7.31
C ASP A 86 4.75 3.41 -8.09
N ARG A 87 3.86 2.42 -8.17
CA ARG A 87 4.13 1.12 -8.80
C ARG A 87 3.13 0.80 -9.90
N THR A 88 3.56 0.01 -10.88
CA THR A 88 2.70 -0.47 -11.97
C THR A 88 1.44 -1.16 -11.46
N ALA A 89 1.56 -2.06 -10.49
CA ALA A 89 0.41 -2.76 -9.90
C ALA A 89 -0.64 -1.82 -9.27
N LEU A 90 -0.24 -0.66 -8.73
CA LEU A 90 -1.17 0.36 -8.25
C LEU A 90 -1.85 1.11 -9.39
N GLY A 91 -1.11 1.31 -10.49
CA GLY A 91 -1.64 1.88 -11.72
C GLY A 91 -2.70 0.99 -12.35
N ASP A 92 -2.45 -0.31 -12.45
CA ASP A 92 -3.38 -1.31 -12.98
C ASP A 92 -4.68 -1.35 -12.14
N GLN A 93 -4.56 -1.34 -10.81
CA GLN A 93 -5.73 -1.31 -9.93
C GLN A 93 -6.54 0.00 -10.03
N ALA A 94 -5.86 1.13 -10.15
CA ALA A 94 -6.54 2.40 -10.38
C ALA A 94 -7.29 2.38 -11.71
N GLN A 95 -6.69 1.77 -12.72
CA GLN A 95 -7.27 1.61 -14.05
C GLN A 95 -8.49 0.69 -14.03
N ASP A 96 -8.41 -0.44 -13.34
CA ASP A 96 -9.55 -1.31 -13.09
C ASP A 96 -10.69 -0.53 -12.42
N ALA A 97 -10.38 0.28 -11.41
CA ALA A 97 -11.38 1.13 -10.75
C ALA A 97 -11.95 2.20 -11.69
N PHE A 98 -11.15 2.79 -12.60
CA PHE A 98 -11.63 3.73 -13.61
C PHE A 98 -12.54 3.07 -14.65
N ASN A 99 -12.34 1.77 -14.89
CA ASN A 99 -13.14 0.97 -15.83
C ASN A 99 -14.42 0.40 -15.20
N GLU A 100 -14.47 0.23 -13.89
CA GLU A 100 -15.57 -0.46 -13.20
C GLU A 100 -16.45 0.46 -12.36
N ALA A 101 -15.91 1.54 -11.78
CA ALA A 101 -16.63 2.37 -10.85
C ALA A 101 -17.73 3.20 -11.58
N PRO A 102 -19.02 2.93 -11.34
CA PRO A 102 -20.11 3.58 -12.05
C PRO A 102 -20.24 5.05 -11.61
N LEU A 103 -20.20 5.94 -12.57
CA LEU A 103 -20.48 7.36 -12.44
C LEU A 103 -21.90 7.68 -12.93
N GLU A 104 -22.05 8.81 -13.56
CA GLU A 104 -23.33 9.29 -14.09
C GLU A 104 -23.86 8.35 -15.19
N GLY A 105 -25.15 8.00 -15.13
CA GLY A 105 -25.75 7.05 -16.07
C GLY A 105 -25.23 5.61 -15.96
N GLY A 106 -24.50 5.28 -14.89
CA GLY A 106 -23.90 3.95 -14.69
C GLY A 106 -22.63 3.70 -15.52
N MET A 107 -22.12 4.72 -16.22
CA MET A 107 -20.91 4.61 -17.03
C MET A 107 -19.66 4.88 -16.17
N PRO A 108 -18.56 4.12 -16.31
CA PRO A 108 -17.30 4.38 -15.63
C PRO A 108 -16.52 5.55 -16.26
N LEU A 109 -15.53 6.07 -15.52
CA LEU A 109 -14.71 7.22 -15.94
C LEU A 109 -14.10 7.05 -17.32
N SER A 110 -13.57 5.86 -17.62
CA SER A 110 -12.93 5.52 -18.89
C SER A 110 -13.88 5.49 -20.10
N LYS A 111 -15.20 5.41 -19.86
CA LYS A 111 -16.21 5.47 -20.93
C LYS A 111 -16.75 6.88 -21.15
N ILE A 112 -16.59 7.77 -20.15
CA ILE A 112 -17.02 9.17 -20.23
C ILE A 112 -15.89 10.04 -20.79
N TYR A 113 -14.64 9.76 -20.39
CA TYR A 113 -13.45 10.51 -20.78
C TYR A 113 -12.39 9.60 -21.35
N ASN A 114 -11.58 10.13 -22.28
CA ASN A 114 -10.41 9.42 -22.76
C ASN A 114 -9.34 9.34 -21.67
N VAL A 115 -9.06 8.12 -21.21
CA VAL A 115 -8.06 7.78 -20.20
C VAL A 115 -6.92 7.05 -20.89
N ALA A 116 -5.72 7.64 -20.90
CA ALA A 116 -4.51 6.98 -21.39
C ALA A 116 -3.94 6.07 -20.31
N GLU A 117 -3.68 4.84 -20.70
CA GLU A 117 -3.21 3.77 -19.83
C GLU A 117 -1.74 3.94 -19.44
N LEU A 118 -1.33 3.15 -18.44
CA LEU A 118 0.02 3.19 -17.89
C LEU A 118 1.10 2.91 -18.94
N GLY A 119 0.79 2.06 -19.94
CA GLY A 119 1.68 1.69 -21.03
C GLY A 119 1.76 2.69 -22.17
N ASP A 120 0.84 3.65 -22.25
CA ASP A 120 0.77 4.60 -23.34
C ASP A 120 1.90 5.63 -23.24
N MET A 121 2.74 5.67 -24.26
CA MET A 121 3.94 6.52 -24.30
C MET A 121 3.61 8.01 -24.51
N ALA A 122 2.51 8.33 -25.17
CA ALA A 122 2.10 9.71 -25.43
C ALA A 122 0.60 9.88 -25.22
N ALA A 123 0.22 10.97 -24.54
CA ALA A 123 -1.17 11.36 -24.45
C ALA A 123 -1.61 11.91 -25.81
N GLU A 124 -2.70 11.37 -26.34
CA GLU A 124 -3.36 11.94 -27.53
C GLU A 124 -3.97 13.30 -27.21
N ALA A 125 -4.30 14.06 -28.25
CA ALA A 125 -4.91 15.39 -28.05
C ALA A 125 -6.22 15.35 -27.24
N GLU A 126 -6.95 14.25 -27.31
CA GLU A 126 -8.24 14.02 -26.65
C GLU A 126 -8.10 13.42 -25.24
N THR A 127 -6.92 12.97 -24.83
CA THR A 127 -6.68 12.38 -23.50
C THR A 127 -7.00 13.40 -22.41
N ARG A 128 -7.85 13.01 -21.48
CA ARG A 128 -8.26 13.84 -20.32
C ARG A 128 -7.56 13.41 -19.03
N VAL A 129 -7.33 12.12 -18.88
CA VAL A 129 -6.59 11.55 -17.74
C VAL A 129 -5.49 10.68 -18.26
N GLN A 130 -4.28 10.88 -17.77
CA GLN A 130 -3.15 9.99 -18.03
C GLN A 130 -2.70 9.36 -16.71
N VAL A 131 -2.66 8.02 -16.67
CA VAL A 131 -2.06 7.26 -15.59
C VAL A 131 -0.57 7.05 -15.91
N ALA A 132 0.30 7.33 -14.96
CA ALA A 132 1.74 7.10 -15.14
C ALA A 132 2.42 6.79 -13.82
N THR A 133 3.53 6.04 -13.88
CA THR A 133 4.45 5.94 -12.75
C THR A 133 5.43 7.13 -12.78
N VAL A 134 5.97 7.46 -11.60
CA VAL A 134 7.03 8.48 -11.49
C VAL A 134 8.20 8.15 -12.40
N HIS A 135 8.62 6.88 -12.48
CA HIS A 135 9.71 6.43 -13.35
C HIS A 135 9.42 6.64 -14.83
N ALA A 136 8.21 6.33 -15.28
CA ALA A 136 7.80 6.55 -16.67
C ALA A 136 7.88 8.04 -17.01
N MET A 137 7.42 8.91 -16.10
CA MET A 137 7.47 10.36 -16.30
C MET A 137 8.90 10.91 -16.28
N VAL A 138 9.78 10.40 -15.42
CA VAL A 138 11.22 10.75 -15.44
C VAL A 138 11.84 10.48 -16.80
N ARG A 139 11.58 9.29 -17.36
CA ARG A 139 12.09 8.93 -18.70
C ARG A 139 11.53 9.85 -19.79
N ARG A 140 10.24 10.12 -19.75
CA ARG A 140 9.57 11.00 -20.75
C ARG A 140 10.07 12.44 -20.70
N ILE A 141 10.29 12.97 -19.51
CA ILE A 141 10.68 14.37 -19.32
C ILE A 141 12.18 14.57 -19.57
N PHE A 142 13.01 13.67 -19.05
CA PHE A 142 14.46 13.91 -18.95
C PHE A 142 15.33 13.03 -19.85
N ALA A 143 14.77 11.98 -20.45
CA ALA A 143 15.50 11.06 -21.32
C ALA A 143 14.89 10.91 -22.71
N SER A 144 13.84 11.66 -23.05
CA SER A 144 13.21 11.66 -24.37
C SER A 144 13.71 12.86 -25.21
N ASP A 145 13.87 12.64 -26.52
CA ASP A 145 14.18 13.72 -27.47
C ASP A 145 12.99 14.69 -27.68
N ALA A 146 11.79 14.28 -27.28
CA ALA A 146 10.57 15.09 -27.38
C ALA A 146 9.84 15.08 -26.01
N PRO A 147 10.32 15.84 -25.01
CA PRO A 147 9.67 15.92 -23.72
C PRO A 147 8.27 16.55 -23.84
N PRO A 148 7.31 16.18 -22.99
CA PRO A 148 5.98 16.78 -23.00
C PRO A 148 6.09 18.28 -22.69
N PRO A 149 5.23 19.13 -23.27
CA PRO A 149 5.21 20.56 -22.96
C PRO A 149 4.85 20.80 -21.48
N LEU A 150 5.30 21.93 -20.91
CA LEU A 150 5.09 22.29 -19.51
C LEU A 150 3.59 22.40 -19.14
N ASP A 151 2.75 22.70 -20.09
CA ASP A 151 1.29 22.83 -19.99
C ASP A 151 0.53 21.57 -20.46
N ALA A 152 1.25 20.44 -20.59
CA ALA A 152 0.63 19.17 -20.98
C ALA A 152 -0.46 18.73 -19.99
N PHE A 153 -0.27 19.05 -18.72
CA PHE A 153 -1.22 18.78 -17.63
C PHE A 153 -1.40 20.04 -16.79
N ASP A 154 -2.64 20.31 -16.42
CA ASP A 154 -3.01 21.43 -15.55
C ASP A 154 -3.39 20.98 -14.12
N CYS A 155 -3.47 19.66 -13.90
CA CYS A 155 -3.62 19.05 -12.58
C CYS A 155 -2.80 17.76 -12.49
N ILE A 156 -2.11 17.58 -11.37
CA ILE A 156 -1.42 16.34 -11.01
C ILE A 156 -2.04 15.81 -9.73
N ILE A 157 -2.54 14.58 -9.77
CA ILE A 157 -3.04 13.88 -8.60
C ILE A 157 -2.07 12.73 -8.29
N VAL A 158 -1.63 12.64 -7.05
CA VAL A 158 -0.65 11.64 -6.61
C VAL A 158 -1.25 10.75 -5.55
N ASP A 159 -1.37 9.46 -5.83
CA ASP A 159 -1.74 8.48 -4.81
C ASP A 159 -0.50 8.04 -4.03
N GLU A 160 -0.71 7.70 -2.75
CA GLU A 160 0.36 7.35 -1.80
C GLU A 160 1.50 8.39 -1.82
N ALA A 161 1.14 9.66 -1.75
CA ALA A 161 2.05 10.81 -1.91
C ALA A 161 3.26 10.81 -0.96
N HIS A 162 3.21 10.04 0.15
CA HIS A 162 4.34 9.84 1.06
C HIS A 162 5.47 9.00 0.44
N ARG A 163 5.20 8.12 -0.53
CA ARG A 163 6.19 7.18 -1.08
C ARG A 163 7.26 7.83 -1.93
N GLY A 164 7.02 9.02 -2.44
CA GLY A 164 8.05 9.78 -3.16
C GLY A 164 9.33 10.04 -2.36
N TYR A 165 9.35 9.71 -1.07
CA TYR A 165 10.41 10.11 -0.15
C TYR A 165 10.95 9.03 0.77
N THR A 166 10.23 7.98 1.03
CA THR A 166 10.73 6.89 1.84
C THR A 166 11.06 5.71 0.96
N LEU A 167 12.33 5.55 0.70
CA LEU A 167 12.86 4.22 0.63
C LEU A 167 12.64 3.64 2.02
N ASP A 168 11.66 2.78 2.13
CA ASP A 168 11.60 1.91 3.28
C ASP A 168 12.96 1.23 3.38
N GLN A 169 13.69 1.50 4.46
CA GLN A 169 14.96 0.84 4.74
C GLN A 169 14.78 -0.70 4.87
N ASP A 170 13.55 -1.15 4.77
CA ASP A 170 13.13 -2.54 4.78
C ASP A 170 12.87 -3.12 3.37
N MET A 171 13.20 -2.39 2.31
CA MET A 171 13.28 -2.98 0.95
C MET A 171 14.38 -4.04 0.91
N THR A 172 14.15 -5.12 0.17
CA THR A 172 15.18 -6.14 -0.03
C THR A 172 16.47 -5.52 -0.59
N GLU A 173 17.61 -6.03 -0.19
CA GLU A 173 18.94 -5.52 -0.63
C GLU A 173 19.05 -5.44 -2.16
N GLY A 174 18.36 -6.30 -2.91
CA GLY A 174 18.29 -6.25 -4.36
C GLY A 174 17.53 -5.05 -4.93
N GLU A 175 16.51 -4.56 -4.22
CA GLU A 175 15.79 -3.33 -4.61
C GLU A 175 16.52 -2.07 -4.16
N GLN A 176 17.26 -2.14 -3.03
CA GLN A 176 18.11 -1.04 -2.55
C GLN A 176 19.30 -0.80 -3.49
N ALA A 177 19.88 -1.86 -4.07
CA ALA A 177 21.00 -1.74 -4.99
C ALA A 177 20.63 -1.04 -6.32
N LEU A 178 19.34 -0.96 -6.66
CA LEU A 178 18.84 -0.35 -7.89
C LEU A 178 18.35 1.10 -7.72
N ARG A 179 18.25 1.62 -6.49
CA ARG A 179 17.65 2.95 -6.22
C ARG A 179 18.39 3.70 -5.13
N ASP A 180 19.14 4.73 -5.52
CA ASP A 180 19.61 5.76 -4.59
C ASP A 180 18.39 6.58 -4.08
N PRO A 181 18.13 6.60 -2.74
CA PRO A 181 17.03 7.35 -2.14
C PRO A 181 17.01 8.84 -2.48
N ALA A 182 18.18 9.46 -2.45
CA ALA A 182 18.33 10.87 -2.76
C ALA A 182 18.03 11.15 -4.23
N GLN A 183 18.39 10.23 -5.13
CA GLN A 183 18.14 10.36 -6.56
C GLN A 183 16.66 10.15 -6.90
N TYR A 184 15.98 9.21 -6.25
CA TYR A 184 14.54 9.00 -6.45
C TYR A 184 13.72 10.20 -5.95
N LEU A 185 14.06 10.73 -4.79
CA LEU A 185 13.45 11.91 -4.21
C LEU A 185 13.60 13.12 -5.13
N SER A 186 14.80 13.35 -5.61
CA SER A 186 15.10 14.42 -6.55
C SER A 186 14.28 14.25 -7.85
N SER A 187 14.13 13.02 -8.33
CA SER A 187 13.37 12.69 -9.53
C SER A 187 11.87 12.91 -9.38
N TYR A 188 11.29 12.48 -8.25
CA TYR A 188 9.87 12.69 -7.94
C TYR A 188 9.52 14.19 -7.89
N ARG A 189 10.30 14.96 -7.13
CA ARG A 189 10.11 16.40 -7.02
C ARG A 189 10.28 17.09 -8.38
N ARG A 190 11.28 16.68 -9.16
CA ARG A 190 11.51 17.20 -10.51
C ARG A 190 10.33 16.95 -11.45
N VAL A 191 9.67 15.78 -11.37
CA VAL A 191 8.46 15.49 -12.15
C VAL A 191 7.32 16.42 -11.72
N LEU A 192 7.10 16.59 -10.42
CA LEU A 192 6.04 17.46 -9.91
C LEU A 192 6.29 18.93 -10.26
N ASP A 193 7.52 19.38 -10.23
CA ASP A 193 7.89 20.78 -10.50
C ASP A 193 8.06 21.08 -12.00
N TYR A 194 8.08 20.04 -12.84
CA TYR A 194 8.21 20.22 -14.28
C TYR A 194 6.97 20.85 -14.91
N PHE A 195 5.78 20.43 -14.49
CA PHE A 195 4.54 20.93 -15.05
C PHE A 195 4.00 22.15 -14.28
N ASP A 196 3.48 23.13 -15.01
CA ASP A 196 2.73 24.25 -14.45
C ASP A 196 1.30 23.78 -14.10
N ALA A 197 1.17 23.01 -13.02
CA ALA A 197 -0.04 22.30 -12.67
C ALA A 197 -0.38 22.45 -11.18
N VAL A 198 -1.66 22.37 -10.87
CA VAL A 198 -2.16 22.16 -9.50
C VAL A 198 -1.72 20.76 -9.04
N LYS A 199 -1.26 20.63 -7.80
CA LYS A 199 -0.76 19.38 -7.22
C LYS A 199 -1.66 18.94 -6.07
N ILE A 200 -2.20 17.73 -6.15
CA ILE A 200 -3.07 17.15 -5.12
C ILE A 200 -2.48 15.81 -4.70
N GLY A 201 -2.02 15.73 -3.45
CA GLY A 201 -1.50 14.50 -2.86
C GLY A 201 -2.54 13.80 -2.00
N LEU A 202 -2.60 12.47 -2.08
CA LEU A 202 -3.37 11.63 -1.17
C LEU A 202 -2.43 10.68 -0.44
N THR A 203 -2.62 10.53 0.87
CA THR A 203 -1.81 9.62 1.69
C THR A 203 -2.61 9.17 2.91
N ALA A 204 -2.30 7.99 3.43
CA ALA A 204 -2.79 7.57 4.75
C ALA A 204 -1.92 8.15 5.88
N THR A 205 -0.65 8.42 5.59
CA THR A 205 0.37 8.75 6.57
C THR A 205 1.16 9.99 6.14
N PRO A 206 0.63 11.20 6.40
CA PRO A 206 1.35 12.42 6.06
C PRO A 206 2.66 12.49 6.84
N ALA A 207 3.77 12.52 6.12
CA ALA A 207 5.10 12.71 6.66
C ALA A 207 5.57 14.16 6.46
N LYS A 208 6.62 14.58 7.16
CA LYS A 208 7.14 15.96 7.07
C LYS A 208 7.38 16.40 5.61
N HIS A 209 8.03 15.55 4.85
CA HIS A 209 8.34 15.83 3.44
C HIS A 209 7.12 15.88 2.54
N THR A 210 6.05 15.12 2.84
CA THR A 210 4.80 15.22 2.09
C THR A 210 4.17 16.59 2.30
N THR A 211 4.24 17.10 3.54
CA THR A 211 3.76 18.45 3.85
C THR A 211 4.64 19.55 3.27
N ASP A 212 5.92 19.29 3.03
CA ASP A 212 6.83 20.23 2.37
C ASP A 212 6.49 20.43 0.88
N ILE A 213 5.83 19.43 0.23
CA ILE A 213 5.43 19.52 -1.19
C ILE A 213 3.98 19.99 -1.34
N PHE A 214 3.06 19.38 -0.59
CA PHE A 214 1.63 19.55 -0.80
C PHE A 214 0.99 20.52 0.22
N GLY A 215 1.77 21.01 1.19
CA GLY A 215 1.24 21.79 2.31
C GLY A 215 0.64 20.91 3.41
N LYS A 216 0.10 21.56 4.44
CA LYS A 216 -0.66 20.86 5.49
C LYS A 216 -1.90 20.22 4.89
N PRO A 217 -2.38 19.08 5.43
CA PRO A 217 -3.63 18.48 4.97
C PRO A 217 -4.79 19.49 5.00
N VAL A 218 -5.48 19.61 3.88
CA VAL A 218 -6.73 20.41 3.79
C VAL A 218 -7.90 19.63 4.38
N TYR A 219 -7.76 18.30 4.47
CA TYR A 219 -8.71 17.42 5.12
C TYR A 219 -7.97 16.20 5.70
N THR A 220 -8.40 15.77 6.87
CA THR A 220 -7.91 14.57 7.54
C THR A 220 -9.08 13.69 7.93
N TYR A 221 -8.98 12.39 7.62
CA TYR A 221 -9.88 11.36 8.07
C TYR A 221 -9.06 10.20 8.61
N SER A 222 -8.91 10.16 9.91
CA SER A 222 -8.01 9.24 10.61
C SER A 222 -8.61 7.83 10.71
N TYR A 223 -7.76 6.85 11.05
CA TYR A 223 -8.20 5.49 11.34
C TYR A 223 -9.22 5.45 12.50
N ARG A 224 -8.98 6.22 13.57
CA ARG A 224 -9.87 6.30 14.73
C ARG A 224 -11.24 6.86 14.38
N GLU A 225 -11.31 7.90 13.57
CA GLU A 225 -12.58 8.43 13.07
C GLU A 225 -13.31 7.39 12.23
N ALA A 226 -12.58 6.69 11.35
CA ALA A 226 -13.18 5.66 10.50
C ALA A 226 -13.69 4.43 11.29
N VAL A 227 -13.05 4.10 12.41
CA VAL A 227 -13.54 3.06 13.34
C VAL A 227 -14.73 3.58 14.13
N ALA A 228 -14.69 4.82 14.64
CA ALA A 228 -15.82 5.43 15.35
C ALA A 228 -17.07 5.57 14.47
N ASP A 229 -16.89 5.80 13.18
CA ASP A 229 -17.98 5.89 12.17
C ASP A 229 -18.39 4.50 11.63
N ASP A 230 -17.86 3.40 12.18
CA ASP A 230 -18.15 2.01 11.79
C ASP A 230 -17.81 1.65 10.32
N TRP A 231 -16.87 2.40 9.71
CA TRP A 231 -16.39 2.12 8.36
C TRP A 231 -15.18 1.21 8.32
N LEU A 232 -14.38 1.23 9.37
CA LEU A 232 -13.27 0.30 9.62
C LEU A 232 -13.50 -0.41 10.94
N ILE A 233 -12.77 -1.50 11.15
CA ILE A 233 -12.79 -2.26 12.41
C ILE A 233 -11.46 -2.15 13.12
N ASP A 234 -11.50 -2.34 14.44
CA ASP A 234 -10.33 -2.32 15.29
C ASP A 234 -9.72 -3.72 15.45
N HIS A 235 -8.53 -3.79 16.02
CA HIS A 235 -7.85 -5.03 16.32
C HIS A 235 -7.89 -5.34 17.82
N GLU A 236 -7.87 -6.62 18.15
CA GLU A 236 -7.60 -7.06 19.51
C GLU A 236 -6.16 -6.72 19.93
N PRO A 237 -5.84 -6.67 21.22
CA PRO A 237 -4.47 -6.54 21.67
C PRO A 237 -3.58 -7.60 21.00
N PRO A 238 -2.40 -7.23 20.48
CA PRO A 238 -1.54 -8.16 19.76
C PRO A 238 -1.15 -9.37 20.61
N ILE A 239 -1.26 -10.54 20.01
CA ILE A 239 -0.87 -11.82 20.61
C ILE A 239 0.64 -11.95 20.48
N ARG A 240 1.34 -11.98 21.61
CA ARG A 240 2.78 -12.14 21.69
C ARG A 240 3.13 -13.58 22.01
N TYR A 241 4.18 -14.07 21.36
CA TYR A 241 4.70 -15.40 21.66
C TYR A 241 6.01 -15.30 22.43
N GLU A 242 6.03 -15.88 23.62
CA GLU A 242 7.26 -16.03 24.40
C GLU A 242 7.81 -17.43 24.24
N THR A 243 8.99 -17.54 23.63
CA THR A 243 9.75 -18.78 23.52
C THR A 243 11.01 -18.70 24.38
N LEU A 244 11.65 -19.85 24.67
CA LEU A 244 12.94 -19.84 25.34
C LEU A 244 13.97 -19.04 24.53
N LEU A 245 13.96 -19.19 23.21
CA LEU A 245 14.85 -18.44 22.32
C LEU A 245 14.55 -16.93 22.34
N SER A 246 13.28 -16.53 22.44
CA SER A 246 12.95 -15.10 22.54
C SER A 246 13.36 -14.46 23.85
N ARG A 247 13.45 -15.25 24.93
CA ARG A 247 13.89 -14.77 26.26
C ARG A 247 15.40 -14.71 26.41
N HIS A 248 16.13 -15.66 25.82
CA HIS A 248 17.57 -15.83 26.04
C HIS A 248 18.43 -15.49 24.83
N GLY A 249 17.79 -15.22 23.66
CA GLY A 249 18.49 -15.03 22.39
C GLY A 249 19.06 -16.33 21.83
N ILE A 250 19.85 -16.21 20.77
CA ILE A 250 20.61 -17.32 20.17
C ILE A 250 22.07 -17.03 20.42
N HIS A 251 22.76 -18.00 21.01
CA HIS A 251 24.18 -17.95 21.26
C HIS A 251 24.88 -19.05 20.47
N PHE A 252 25.94 -18.68 19.77
CA PHE A 252 26.83 -19.62 19.05
C PHE A 252 28.23 -19.48 19.62
N ASP A 253 28.81 -20.60 19.99
CA ASP A 253 30.17 -20.66 20.51
C ASP A 253 31.21 -20.54 19.40
N LYS A 254 32.40 -20.02 19.74
CA LYS A 254 33.55 -20.02 18.85
C LYS A 254 33.88 -21.44 18.43
N GLY A 255 34.12 -21.67 17.13
CA GLY A 255 34.40 -22.97 16.56
C GLY A 255 33.17 -23.83 16.29
N GLN A 256 31.95 -23.32 16.56
CA GLN A 256 30.73 -24.01 16.21
C GLN A 256 30.48 -23.93 14.69
N GLN A 257 30.12 -25.09 14.10
CA GLN A 257 29.65 -25.10 12.72
C GLN A 257 28.22 -24.58 12.62
N VAL A 258 28.01 -23.58 11.79
CA VAL A 258 26.70 -22.99 11.53
C VAL A 258 26.38 -23.04 10.06
N GLU A 259 25.13 -23.26 9.75
CA GLU A 259 24.63 -23.13 8.40
C GLU A 259 24.11 -21.67 8.22
N ALA A 260 24.77 -20.93 7.34
CA ALA A 260 24.42 -19.57 6.99
C ALA A 260 23.74 -19.54 5.63
N LEU A 261 22.54 -18.99 5.57
CA LEU A 261 21.85 -18.73 4.31
C LEU A 261 22.43 -17.44 3.69
N ASN A 262 23.05 -17.57 2.52
CA ASN A 262 23.48 -16.42 1.73
C ASN A 262 22.24 -15.73 1.16
N LEU A 263 21.90 -14.53 1.67
CA LEU A 263 20.68 -13.79 1.30
C LEU A 263 20.67 -13.29 -0.16
N SER A 264 21.85 -13.25 -0.80
CA SER A 264 21.96 -12.80 -2.19
C SER A 264 21.86 -13.95 -3.19
N THR A 265 22.33 -15.15 -2.83
CA THR A 265 22.31 -16.32 -3.71
C THR A 265 21.22 -17.33 -3.36
N GLY A 266 20.68 -17.27 -2.12
CA GLY A 266 19.73 -18.25 -1.59
C GLY A 266 20.38 -19.60 -1.24
N GLU A 267 21.71 -19.72 -1.29
CA GLU A 267 22.46 -20.95 -0.98
C GLU A 267 22.77 -21.04 0.51
N VAL A 268 22.75 -22.26 1.04
CA VAL A 268 23.13 -22.54 2.42
C VAL A 268 24.62 -22.91 2.43
N GLU A 269 25.42 -22.12 3.10
CA GLU A 269 26.82 -22.32 3.28
C GLU A 269 27.10 -22.76 4.73
N SER A 270 27.91 -23.81 4.92
CA SER A 270 28.38 -24.21 6.24
C SER A 270 29.72 -23.53 6.54
N ALA A 271 29.77 -22.79 7.64
CA ALA A 271 30.97 -22.10 8.09
C ALA A 271 31.25 -22.37 9.57
N GLU A 272 32.53 -22.49 9.92
CA GLU A 272 32.96 -22.50 11.31
C GLU A 272 33.13 -21.07 11.80
N LEU A 273 32.55 -20.77 12.96
CA LEU A 273 32.60 -19.41 13.52
C LEU A 273 34.00 -19.08 14.06
N GLU A 274 34.58 -18.01 13.60
CA GLU A 274 35.88 -17.50 14.09
C GLU A 274 35.77 -16.89 15.50
N ASP A 275 34.57 -16.35 15.87
CA ASP A 275 34.27 -15.79 17.17
C ASP A 275 32.87 -16.21 17.64
N GLU A 276 32.58 -16.01 18.95
CA GLU A 276 31.21 -16.21 19.48
C GLU A 276 30.25 -15.16 18.93
N LEU A 277 29.04 -15.60 18.60
CA LEU A 277 27.94 -14.70 18.14
C LEU A 277 26.74 -14.82 19.07
N HIS A 278 26.19 -13.69 19.45
CA HIS A 278 24.96 -13.59 20.22
C HIS A 278 23.91 -12.76 19.48
N PHE A 279 22.71 -13.30 19.37
CA PHE A 279 21.58 -12.64 18.71
C PHE A 279 20.41 -12.53 19.68
N GLU A 280 20.01 -11.30 19.97
CA GLU A 280 18.79 -11.00 20.70
C GLU A 280 17.54 -11.15 19.80
N LEU A 281 16.37 -11.26 20.41
CA LEU A 281 15.09 -11.36 19.69
C LEU A 281 14.94 -10.32 18.58
N GLU A 282 15.48 -9.13 18.78
CA GLU A 282 15.48 -8.05 17.80
C GLU A 282 16.20 -8.37 16.48
N SER A 283 17.05 -9.36 16.48
CA SER A 283 17.77 -9.84 15.32
C SER A 283 17.04 -10.96 14.57
N PHE A 284 16.03 -11.59 15.20
CA PHE A 284 15.32 -12.73 14.62
C PHE A 284 14.52 -12.30 13.40
N ASN A 285 14.54 -13.16 12.37
CA ASN A 285 13.90 -12.94 11.09
C ASN A 285 14.29 -11.62 10.39
N ARG A 286 15.42 -11.04 10.80
CA ARG A 286 16.01 -9.86 10.21
C ARG A 286 17.49 -10.05 9.88
N ARG A 287 18.30 -10.45 10.88
CA ARG A 287 19.73 -10.78 10.73
C ARG A 287 19.97 -12.28 10.78
N VAL A 288 19.12 -12.98 11.50
CA VAL A 288 19.17 -14.43 11.69
C VAL A 288 17.78 -15.00 11.43
N ILE A 289 17.69 -15.93 10.49
CA ILE A 289 16.49 -16.75 10.28
C ILE A 289 16.78 -18.10 10.90
N ASN A 290 16.14 -18.37 12.05
CA ASN A 290 16.32 -19.62 12.78
C ASN A 290 15.11 -20.53 12.55
N GLU A 291 15.35 -21.76 12.05
CA GLU A 291 14.28 -22.69 11.71
C GLU A 291 13.50 -23.15 12.95
N ASP A 292 14.18 -23.41 14.07
CA ASP A 292 13.51 -23.89 15.29
C ASP A 292 12.60 -22.82 15.90
N PHE A 293 13.03 -21.57 15.89
CA PHE A 293 12.17 -20.45 16.28
C PHE A 293 10.91 -20.39 15.41
N ASN A 294 11.09 -20.41 14.09
CA ASN A 294 9.96 -20.34 13.15
C ASN A 294 9.07 -21.59 13.26
N ARG A 295 9.62 -22.78 13.54
CA ARG A 295 8.87 -24.03 13.75
C ARG A 295 7.95 -23.92 14.96
N VAL A 296 8.45 -23.48 16.11
CA VAL A 296 7.66 -23.28 17.32
C VAL A 296 6.51 -22.31 17.09
N ILE A 297 6.79 -21.19 16.42
CA ILE A 297 5.76 -20.21 16.07
C ILE A 297 4.70 -20.79 15.14
N CYS A 298 5.11 -21.53 14.08
CA CYS A 298 4.18 -22.18 13.15
C CYS A 298 3.31 -23.23 13.84
N GLN A 299 3.86 -24.00 14.78
CA GLN A 299 3.10 -24.96 15.58
C GLN A 299 2.04 -24.26 16.46
N GLN A 300 2.39 -23.13 17.05
CA GLN A 300 1.44 -22.35 17.84
C GLN A 300 0.36 -21.72 16.95
N LEU A 301 0.75 -21.11 15.82
CA LEU A 301 -0.20 -20.56 14.84
C LEU A 301 -1.18 -21.62 14.31
N ALA A 302 -0.72 -22.85 14.11
CA ALA A 302 -1.59 -23.94 13.63
C ALA A 302 -2.69 -24.31 14.62
N GLN A 303 -2.53 -24.03 15.93
CA GLN A 303 -3.56 -24.24 16.94
C GLN A 303 -4.58 -23.10 16.99
N GLU A 304 -4.21 -21.92 16.49
CA GLU A 304 -5.04 -20.70 16.59
C GLU A 304 -5.72 -20.33 15.27
N LEU A 305 -5.16 -20.77 14.16
CA LEU A 305 -5.68 -20.50 12.81
C LEU A 305 -6.46 -21.70 12.27
N ASP A 306 -7.62 -21.46 11.69
CA ASP A 306 -8.36 -22.47 10.95
C ASP A 306 -8.04 -22.40 9.45
N PRO A 307 -7.22 -23.33 8.90
CA PRO A 307 -6.87 -23.32 7.49
C PRO A 307 -8.06 -23.62 6.57
N MET A 308 -9.13 -24.20 7.13
CA MET A 308 -10.32 -24.61 6.40
C MET A 308 -11.50 -23.64 6.58
N GLY A 309 -11.31 -22.56 7.33
CA GLY A 309 -12.31 -21.54 7.59
C GLY A 309 -12.54 -20.58 6.42
N GLU A 310 -13.43 -19.63 6.64
CA GLU A 310 -13.76 -18.55 5.69
C GLU A 310 -12.90 -17.30 5.93
N GLU A 311 -12.32 -17.17 7.12
CA GLU A 311 -11.41 -16.09 7.46
C GLU A 311 -10.09 -16.24 6.70
N LYS A 312 -9.54 -15.11 6.29
CA LYS A 312 -8.25 -15.08 5.60
C LYS A 312 -7.14 -14.65 6.56
N THR A 313 -5.97 -15.25 6.36
CA THR A 313 -4.75 -14.91 7.10
C THR A 313 -3.69 -14.35 6.14
N LEU A 314 -3.00 -13.32 6.57
CA LEU A 314 -1.86 -12.75 5.85
C LEU A 314 -0.62 -12.78 6.73
N ILE A 315 0.43 -13.48 6.28
CA ILE A 315 1.70 -13.66 7.00
C ILE A 315 2.79 -12.88 6.27
N PHE A 316 3.48 -12.00 6.99
CA PHE A 316 4.56 -11.19 6.47
C PHE A 316 5.92 -11.78 6.84
N CYS A 317 6.71 -12.18 5.85
CA CYS A 317 8.04 -12.74 5.99
C CYS A 317 9.14 -11.76 5.58
N ALA A 318 10.38 -12.01 6.00
CA ALA A 318 11.51 -11.13 5.77
C ALA A 318 12.00 -11.16 4.31
N ILE A 319 12.12 -12.35 3.75
CA ILE A 319 12.63 -12.63 2.39
C ILE A 319 11.87 -13.81 1.78
N ASP A 320 12.06 -14.05 0.51
CA ASP A 320 11.38 -15.14 -0.23
C ASP A 320 11.70 -16.54 0.32
N ALA A 321 12.97 -16.81 0.63
CA ALA A 321 13.39 -18.07 1.27
C ALA A 321 12.78 -18.28 2.68
N HIS A 322 12.59 -17.19 3.43
CA HIS A 322 11.86 -17.24 4.70
C HIS A 322 10.39 -17.59 4.48
N ALA A 323 9.77 -17.05 3.45
CA ALA A 323 8.39 -17.38 3.10
C ALA A 323 8.23 -18.86 2.72
N ASP A 324 9.17 -19.44 1.99
CA ASP A 324 9.21 -20.88 1.69
C ASP A 324 9.34 -21.73 2.96
N MET A 325 10.23 -21.34 3.87
CA MET A 325 10.39 -22.01 5.17
C MET A 325 9.09 -21.98 5.98
N VAL A 326 8.46 -20.81 6.11
CA VAL A 326 7.19 -20.66 6.86
C VAL A 326 6.08 -21.47 6.21
N LYS A 327 5.97 -21.48 4.87
CA LYS A 327 5.00 -22.31 4.13
C LYS A 327 5.18 -23.80 4.47
N ARG A 328 6.41 -24.28 4.43
CA ARG A 328 6.73 -25.68 4.75
C ARG A 328 6.41 -26.01 6.21
N LEU A 329 6.86 -25.19 7.15
CA LEU A 329 6.69 -25.45 8.60
C LEU A 329 5.23 -25.35 9.02
N LEU A 330 4.48 -24.36 8.53
CA LEU A 330 3.07 -24.17 8.83
C LEU A 330 2.23 -25.29 8.19
N GLY A 331 2.52 -25.66 6.94
CA GLY A 331 1.90 -26.78 6.26
C GLY A 331 2.10 -28.11 6.98
N GLN A 332 3.32 -28.36 7.51
CA GLN A 332 3.61 -29.53 8.34
C GLN A 332 2.82 -29.50 9.64
N ALA A 333 2.79 -28.37 10.34
CA ALA A 333 2.05 -28.23 11.59
C ALA A 333 0.53 -28.45 11.42
N PHE A 334 -0.04 -27.98 10.30
CA PHE A 334 -1.43 -28.26 9.97
C PHE A 334 -1.67 -29.73 9.61
N ALA A 335 -0.76 -30.35 8.86
CA ALA A 335 -0.85 -31.77 8.53
C ALA A 335 -0.79 -32.64 9.78
N ASP A 336 0.09 -32.30 10.73
CA ASP A 336 0.21 -33.00 12.02
C ASP A 336 -1.08 -32.84 12.88
N LEU A 337 -1.74 -31.68 12.81
CA LEU A 337 -2.91 -31.38 13.63
C LEU A 337 -4.22 -31.91 13.00
N TYR A 338 -4.40 -31.76 11.69
CA TYR A 338 -5.64 -32.07 10.98
C TYR A 338 -5.61 -33.39 10.21
N GLY A 339 -4.43 -33.99 10.01
CA GLY A 339 -4.25 -35.24 9.26
C GLY A 339 -4.86 -35.15 7.86
N ASP A 340 -5.63 -36.16 7.47
CA ASP A 340 -6.25 -36.26 6.13
C ASP A 340 -7.28 -35.15 5.84
N SER A 341 -7.73 -34.42 6.87
CA SER A 341 -8.67 -33.30 6.70
C SER A 341 -7.99 -32.03 6.22
N TYR A 342 -6.65 -31.95 6.28
CA TYR A 342 -5.91 -30.78 5.84
C TYR A 342 -5.82 -30.70 4.31
N ASN A 343 -6.19 -29.55 3.78
CA ASN A 343 -6.02 -29.25 2.36
C ASN A 343 -4.74 -28.41 2.17
N GLN A 344 -3.74 -28.96 1.50
CA GLN A 344 -2.47 -28.26 1.22
C GLN A 344 -2.65 -26.96 0.42
N ALA A 345 -3.73 -26.82 -0.35
CA ALA A 345 -4.04 -25.58 -1.06
C ALA A 345 -4.44 -24.41 -0.12
N ALA A 346 -4.63 -24.69 1.17
CA ALA A 346 -4.99 -23.66 2.16
C ALA A 346 -3.86 -22.66 2.40
N VAL A 347 -2.60 -23.08 2.31
CA VAL A 347 -1.43 -22.24 2.55
C VAL A 347 -0.65 -22.00 1.27
N GLU A 348 -0.52 -20.75 0.86
CA GLU A 348 0.19 -20.41 -0.37
C GLU A 348 1.16 -19.24 -0.18
N LYS A 349 2.32 -19.34 -0.84
CA LYS A 349 3.29 -18.24 -0.96
C LYS A 349 2.90 -17.34 -2.12
N ILE A 350 2.72 -16.06 -1.85
CA ILE A 350 2.39 -15.03 -2.85
C ILE A 350 3.39 -13.91 -2.72
N THR A 351 4.48 -14.00 -3.48
CA THR A 351 5.56 -13.02 -3.53
C THR A 351 5.84 -12.62 -4.97
N GLY A 352 6.67 -11.61 -5.18
CA GLY A 352 7.08 -11.21 -6.52
C GLY A 352 7.83 -12.30 -7.30
N ALA A 353 8.40 -13.30 -6.62
CA ALA A 353 9.09 -14.44 -7.21
C ALA A 353 8.16 -15.64 -7.49
N SER A 354 6.89 -15.58 -7.08
CA SER A 354 5.93 -16.66 -7.31
C SER A 354 5.51 -16.75 -8.78
N ASP A 355 5.28 -17.97 -9.24
CA ASP A 355 4.73 -18.21 -10.59
C ASP A 355 3.27 -17.74 -10.67
N LYS A 356 2.88 -17.07 -11.76
CA LYS A 356 1.50 -16.60 -12.02
C LYS A 356 0.91 -15.78 -10.85
N VAL A 357 1.68 -14.83 -10.36
CA VAL A 357 1.34 -13.98 -9.21
C VAL A 357 -0.08 -13.44 -9.27
N ASP A 358 -0.52 -12.87 -10.40
CA ASP A 358 -1.85 -12.29 -10.55
C ASP A 358 -2.97 -13.33 -10.38
N GLN A 359 -2.74 -14.55 -10.84
CA GLN A 359 -3.68 -15.66 -10.64
C GLN A 359 -3.77 -16.04 -9.16
N LEU A 360 -2.64 -16.11 -8.46
CA LEU A 360 -2.60 -16.40 -7.02
C LEU A 360 -3.31 -15.31 -6.20
N ILE A 361 -3.09 -14.05 -6.54
CA ILE A 361 -3.79 -12.91 -5.92
C ILE A 361 -5.30 -13.01 -6.15
N ARG A 362 -5.74 -13.27 -7.38
CA ARG A 362 -7.17 -13.43 -7.71
C ARG A 362 -7.79 -14.59 -6.94
N ARG A 363 -7.10 -15.72 -6.83
CA ARG A 363 -7.55 -16.87 -6.03
C ARG A 363 -7.66 -16.52 -4.56
N TYR A 364 -6.63 -15.90 -3.98
CA TYR A 364 -6.66 -15.46 -2.60
C TYR A 364 -7.81 -14.49 -2.31
N LYS A 365 -8.12 -13.61 -3.26
CA LYS A 365 -9.20 -12.63 -3.13
C LYS A 365 -10.59 -13.25 -3.24
N ASN A 366 -10.80 -14.17 -4.20
CA ASN A 366 -12.14 -14.56 -4.65
C ASN A 366 -12.52 -16.02 -4.36
N GLU A 367 -11.54 -16.88 -4.05
CA GLU A 367 -11.77 -18.29 -3.79
C GLU A 367 -11.59 -18.62 -2.31
N ARG A 368 -12.15 -19.72 -1.85
CA ARG A 368 -11.96 -20.22 -0.49
C ARG A 368 -10.48 -20.46 -0.21
N PHE A 369 -9.76 -21.09 -1.14
CA PHE A 369 -8.33 -21.37 -1.03
C PHE A 369 -7.50 -20.59 -2.04
N PRO A 370 -6.32 -20.09 -1.62
CA PRO A 370 -5.74 -20.20 -0.28
C PRO A 370 -6.52 -19.36 0.76
N SER A 371 -6.62 -19.87 1.99
CA SER A 371 -7.11 -19.13 3.16
C SER A 371 -5.96 -18.38 3.83
N ILE A 372 -4.73 -18.87 3.71
CA ILE A 372 -3.52 -18.30 4.30
C ILE A 372 -2.54 -17.94 3.19
N ALA A 373 -2.22 -16.65 3.07
CA ALA A 373 -1.22 -16.14 2.15
C ALA A 373 0.05 -15.74 2.91
N ILE A 374 1.20 -16.19 2.42
CA ILE A 374 2.52 -15.83 2.95
C ILE A 374 3.20 -14.90 1.94
N THR A 375 3.58 -13.71 2.39
CA THR A 375 4.15 -12.70 1.50
C THR A 375 5.39 -12.04 2.11
N VAL A 376 6.16 -11.36 1.28
CA VAL A 376 7.23 -10.46 1.72
C VAL A 376 6.72 -9.02 1.66
N ASP A 377 6.57 -8.45 0.47
CA ASP A 377 6.15 -7.07 0.28
C ASP A 377 4.94 -6.90 -0.65
N LEU A 378 4.68 -7.89 -1.50
CA LEU A 378 3.72 -7.77 -2.59
C LEU A 378 2.29 -7.43 -2.11
N LEU A 379 1.87 -8.05 -1.01
CA LEU A 379 0.52 -7.89 -0.47
C LEU A 379 0.41 -6.76 0.57
N THR A 380 1.48 -6.00 0.79
CA THR A 380 1.45 -4.84 1.71
C THR A 380 0.66 -3.67 1.13
N THR A 381 0.54 -3.60 -0.19
CA THR A 381 -0.19 -2.55 -0.89
C THR A 381 -1.10 -3.14 -1.95
N GLY A 382 -2.17 -2.42 -2.24
CA GLY A 382 -2.98 -2.66 -3.43
C GLY A 382 -3.97 -3.84 -3.37
N ILE A 383 -4.00 -4.67 -2.34
CA ILE A 383 -4.95 -5.78 -2.23
C ILE A 383 -6.12 -5.40 -1.33
N ASP A 384 -7.32 -5.60 -1.85
CA ASP A 384 -8.57 -5.46 -1.12
C ASP A 384 -9.21 -6.84 -0.92
N VAL A 385 -9.00 -7.40 0.28
CA VAL A 385 -9.58 -8.68 0.73
C VAL A 385 -10.23 -8.47 2.10
N PRO A 386 -11.52 -8.13 2.16
CA PRO A 386 -12.21 -7.82 3.43
C PRO A 386 -12.19 -8.97 4.44
N ALA A 387 -12.12 -10.22 3.97
CA ALA A 387 -12.08 -11.42 4.82
C ALA A 387 -10.77 -11.61 5.59
N ILE A 388 -9.73 -10.80 5.39
CA ILE A 388 -8.49 -10.88 6.18
C ILE A 388 -8.80 -10.52 7.63
N SER A 389 -8.79 -11.55 8.50
CA SER A 389 -9.08 -11.44 9.95
C SER A 389 -7.84 -11.67 10.81
N HIS A 390 -6.76 -12.17 10.22
CA HIS A 390 -5.53 -12.49 10.92
C HIS A 390 -4.31 -11.92 10.21
N LEU A 391 -3.49 -11.16 10.93
CA LEU A 391 -2.19 -10.67 10.47
C LEU A 391 -1.09 -11.26 11.31
N VAL A 392 -0.07 -11.84 10.68
CA VAL A 392 1.07 -12.45 11.35
C VAL A 392 2.36 -11.76 10.92
N PHE A 393 3.07 -11.18 11.87
CA PHE A 393 4.34 -10.48 11.61
C PHE A 393 5.53 -11.39 11.91
N MET A 394 5.97 -12.15 10.92
CA MET A 394 7.19 -12.98 11.03
C MET A 394 8.46 -12.17 10.73
N ARG A 395 8.33 -10.87 10.50
CA ARG A 395 9.45 -9.94 10.27
C ARG A 395 9.28 -8.67 11.09
N ARG A 396 10.39 -8.03 11.44
CA ARG A 396 10.39 -6.67 11.95
C ARG A 396 10.46 -5.67 10.81
N VAL A 397 9.72 -4.58 10.93
CA VAL A 397 9.80 -3.42 10.06
C VAL A 397 10.17 -2.19 10.89
N LYS A 398 10.95 -1.28 10.33
CA LYS A 398 11.33 -0.03 10.99
C LYS A 398 10.42 1.13 10.61
N SER A 399 9.77 1.00 9.45
CA SER A 399 8.91 2.04 8.91
C SER A 399 7.52 1.95 9.52
N ARG A 400 7.11 3.01 10.24
CA ARG A 400 5.74 3.18 10.69
C ARG A 400 4.75 3.09 9.53
N ILE A 401 5.08 3.69 8.41
CA ILE A 401 4.24 3.73 7.22
C ILE A 401 3.96 2.34 6.69
N LEU A 402 5.01 1.51 6.55
CA LEU A 402 4.88 0.12 6.11
C LEU A 402 4.03 -0.69 7.09
N TYR A 403 4.27 -0.53 8.38
CA TYR A 403 3.50 -1.20 9.43
C TYR A 403 2.01 -0.84 9.36
N GLU A 404 1.67 0.46 9.25
CA GLU A 404 0.29 0.91 9.13
C GLU A 404 -0.38 0.41 7.83
N GLN A 405 0.37 0.29 6.74
CA GLN A 405 -0.12 -0.32 5.50
C GLN A 405 -0.41 -1.82 5.67
N MET A 406 0.45 -2.54 6.38
CA MET A 406 0.26 -3.96 6.69
C MET A 406 -1.00 -4.16 7.56
N ILE A 407 -1.16 -3.39 8.64
CA ILE A 407 -2.37 -3.40 9.48
C ILE A 407 -3.61 -3.05 8.65
N GLY A 408 -3.50 -2.05 7.80
CA GLY A 408 -4.59 -1.59 6.94
C GLY A 408 -5.19 -2.66 6.02
N ARG A 409 -4.50 -3.81 5.83
CA ARG A 409 -5.06 -4.93 5.06
C ARG A 409 -6.22 -5.64 5.78
N ALA A 410 -6.27 -5.60 7.10
CA ALA A 410 -7.29 -6.27 7.89
C ALA A 410 -8.37 -5.33 8.47
N THR A 411 -8.24 -4.03 8.29
CA THR A 411 -9.16 -3.05 8.89
C THR A 411 -10.56 -3.02 8.27
N ARG A 412 -10.77 -3.73 7.16
CA ARG A 412 -12.07 -3.78 6.49
C ARG A 412 -13.06 -4.66 7.24
N ARG A 413 -14.27 -4.15 7.39
CA ARG A 413 -15.42 -4.92 7.83
C ARG A 413 -15.80 -5.97 6.78
N CYS A 414 -16.24 -7.14 7.21
CA CYS A 414 -16.71 -8.20 6.34
C CYS A 414 -17.94 -8.88 6.96
N ASP A 415 -19.11 -8.36 6.69
CA ASP A 415 -20.36 -8.85 7.28
C ASP A 415 -20.71 -10.27 6.81
N ALA A 416 -20.23 -10.68 5.62
CA ALA A 416 -20.45 -12.02 5.06
C ALA A 416 -19.91 -13.15 5.95
N ILE A 417 -18.83 -12.88 6.71
CA ILE A 417 -18.22 -13.83 7.65
C ILE A 417 -18.36 -13.38 9.12
N GLY A 418 -19.18 -12.35 9.39
CA GLY A 418 -19.36 -11.82 10.74
C GLY A 418 -18.14 -11.13 11.34
N LYS A 419 -17.20 -10.67 10.52
CA LYS A 419 -15.96 -10.06 10.97
C LYS A 419 -16.21 -8.66 11.55
N THR A 420 -15.98 -8.50 12.85
CA THR A 420 -16.13 -7.23 13.61
C THR A 420 -14.82 -6.74 14.22
N VAL A 421 -13.83 -7.61 14.35
CA VAL A 421 -12.47 -7.32 14.82
C VAL A 421 -11.47 -8.13 14.01
N PHE A 422 -10.19 -7.81 14.12
CA PHE A 422 -9.13 -8.64 13.57
C PHE A 422 -8.02 -8.88 14.59
N LYS A 423 -7.21 -9.91 14.38
CA LYS A 423 -6.14 -10.33 15.28
C LYS A 423 -4.77 -10.07 14.68
N ILE A 424 -3.85 -9.67 15.54
CA ILE A 424 -2.45 -9.46 15.21
C ILE A 424 -1.62 -10.47 16.01
N TYR A 425 -0.78 -11.23 15.32
CA TYR A 425 0.17 -12.18 15.90
C TYR A 425 1.57 -11.62 15.74
N ASP A 426 2.25 -11.38 16.83
CA ASP A 426 3.54 -10.66 16.87
C ASP A 426 4.62 -11.46 17.60
N PRO A 427 5.18 -12.49 16.96
CA PRO A 427 6.28 -13.28 17.53
C PRO A 427 7.63 -12.55 17.57
N VAL A 428 7.77 -11.41 16.92
CA VAL A 428 9.03 -10.64 16.83
C VAL A 428 9.02 -9.32 17.61
N ASP A 429 7.96 -9.11 18.43
CA ASP A 429 7.76 -7.91 19.26
C ASP A 429 7.84 -6.57 18.47
N LEU A 430 7.23 -6.58 17.29
CA LEU A 430 7.17 -5.43 16.40
C LEU A 430 6.24 -4.34 16.95
N TYR A 431 5.09 -4.73 17.49
CA TYR A 431 4.06 -3.81 17.98
C TYR A 431 4.61 -2.92 19.11
N ALA A 432 5.28 -3.50 20.10
CA ALA A 432 5.86 -2.73 21.18
C ALA A 432 6.90 -1.71 20.70
N THR A 433 7.69 -2.10 19.69
CA THR A 433 8.71 -1.23 19.09
C THR A 433 8.09 -0.01 18.40
N LEU A 434 6.93 -0.15 17.78
CA LEU A 434 6.26 0.89 17.00
C LEU A 434 5.09 1.58 17.73
N GLN A 435 4.70 1.10 18.91
CA GLN A 435 3.53 1.59 19.64
C GLN A 435 3.53 3.11 19.85
N ALA A 436 4.69 3.68 20.20
CA ALA A 436 4.80 5.12 20.47
C ALA A 436 4.57 6.01 19.24
N VAL A 437 4.73 5.47 18.03
CA VAL A 437 4.63 6.21 16.76
C VAL A 437 3.47 5.76 15.88
N ASN A 438 2.77 4.68 16.27
CA ASN A 438 1.65 4.12 15.52
C ASN A 438 0.40 5.01 15.69
N THR A 439 -0.19 5.44 14.57
CA THR A 439 -1.46 6.20 14.57
C THR A 439 -2.70 5.32 14.54
N MET A 440 -2.53 4.02 14.28
CA MET A 440 -3.60 3.02 14.24
C MET A 440 -3.68 2.24 15.57
N GLN A 441 -3.56 2.94 16.69
CA GLN A 441 -3.78 2.33 18.00
C GLN A 441 -5.26 2.06 18.21
N PRO A 442 -5.64 0.98 18.94
CA PRO A 442 -7.01 0.72 19.32
C PRO A 442 -7.65 1.89 20.06
N LEU A 443 -8.95 2.02 19.96
CA LEU A 443 -9.73 3.02 20.69
C LEU A 443 -9.74 2.74 22.19
#